data_8bc97c39e97d635d2b03e9c0591bdff5
#
_entry.id   8bc97c39e97d635d2b03e9c0591bdff5
#
_cell.length_a   1.000
_cell.length_b   1.000
_cell.length_c   1.000
_cell.angle_alpha   90.00
_cell.angle_beta   90.00
_cell.angle_gamma   90.00
#
_symmetry.space_group_name_H-M   'P 1'
#
loop_
_entity.id
_entity.type
_entity.pdbx_description
1 polymer ?
#
loop_
_entity_poly.entity_id
_entity_poly.type
_entity_poly.pdbx_seq_one_letter_code
_entity_poly.pdbx_strand_id
1 'polypeptide(L)'
;MVMPVLVDAHCHLMDMKDYSPSKDVIPVAASYSHNKNIKNVEIAKKFRVPFTLGIAPQSVIGERDLTALDEWMDFIRKNRPNAVGEIGLDYHWAKGEEDVKKEELVFGKMLGLAEEMKLPVVIHSRQATPDIIDTFKMRGFSLPIMMHFFSGTVSEAKWFAGRGDFISITPVHSKSRREVIRETPLENLLVETDAPYVVRTPEQVKGAVEYISEVKALDFDVVAEQTAKNAHSFFKF
;
A
#
# COMPACT_ATOMS: atom_id res chain seq x y z
N MET A 1 -21.36 21.55 9.06
CA MET A 1 -20.57 21.12 7.89
C MET A 1 -20.62 19.60 7.84
N VAL A 2 -20.80 19.01 6.68
CA VAL A 2 -20.69 17.55 6.50
C VAL A 2 -19.19 17.26 6.44
N MET A 3 -18.71 16.35 7.28
CA MET A 3 -17.29 15.95 7.24
C MET A 3 -16.98 15.28 5.89
N PRO A 4 -15.79 15.52 5.30
CA PRO A 4 -15.39 14.83 4.07
C PRO A 4 -15.28 13.32 4.32
N VAL A 5 -15.65 12.54 3.31
CA VAL A 5 -15.45 11.08 3.34
C VAL A 5 -13.96 10.80 3.25
N LEU A 6 -13.43 10.07 4.22
CA LEU A 6 -12.02 9.68 4.25
C LEU A 6 -11.79 8.41 3.40
N VAL A 7 -10.57 8.24 2.90
CA VAL A 7 -10.16 7.00 2.24
C VAL A 7 -9.02 6.39 3.05
N ASP A 8 -9.21 5.17 3.55
CA ASP A 8 -8.13 4.35 4.09
C ASP A 8 -7.47 3.60 2.94
N ALA A 9 -6.30 4.05 2.50
CA ALA A 9 -5.64 3.54 1.31
C ALA A 9 -5.08 2.12 1.45
N HIS A 10 -5.02 1.56 2.67
CA HIS A 10 -4.53 0.20 2.90
C HIS A 10 -5.00 -0.38 4.23
N CYS A 11 -5.84 -1.42 4.17
CA CYS A 11 -6.27 -2.19 5.34
C CYS A 11 -6.62 -3.64 4.96
N HIS A 12 -6.46 -4.56 5.90
CA HIS A 12 -6.65 -6.00 5.69
C HIS A 12 -8.03 -6.45 6.19
N LEU A 13 -9.11 -6.07 5.48
CA LEU A 13 -10.49 -6.36 5.87
C LEU A 13 -10.75 -7.86 6.08
N MET A 14 -10.06 -8.74 5.34
CA MET A 14 -10.20 -10.19 5.46
C MET A 14 -9.64 -10.77 6.77
N ASP A 15 -8.90 -9.98 7.54
CA ASP A 15 -8.37 -10.37 8.85
C ASP A 15 -9.15 -9.77 10.03
N MET A 16 -10.20 -8.99 9.73
CA MET A 16 -11.09 -8.41 10.72
C MET A 16 -12.33 -9.30 10.92
N LYS A 17 -12.65 -9.58 12.18
CA LYS A 17 -13.89 -10.25 12.55
C LYS A 17 -15.02 -9.22 12.61
N ASP A 18 -16.19 -9.59 12.07
CA ASP A 18 -17.44 -8.84 12.22
C ASP A 18 -17.37 -7.37 11.80
N TYR A 19 -16.42 -7.00 10.90
CA TYR A 19 -16.28 -5.65 10.39
C TYR A 19 -17.33 -5.35 9.31
N SER A 20 -17.87 -4.14 9.36
CA SER A 20 -18.68 -3.55 8.30
C SER A 20 -18.23 -2.10 8.07
N PRO A 21 -17.95 -1.68 6.82
CA PRO A 21 -17.52 -0.32 6.53
C PRO A 21 -18.53 0.72 7.02
N SER A 22 -18.04 1.81 7.58
CA SER A 22 -18.84 2.99 7.91
C SER A 22 -19.19 3.80 6.65
N LYS A 23 -20.04 4.82 6.80
CA LYS A 23 -20.34 5.75 5.71
C LYS A 23 -19.27 6.83 5.53
N ASP A 24 -18.44 7.03 6.54
CA ASP A 24 -17.50 8.15 6.62
C ASP A 24 -16.10 7.76 6.12
N VAL A 25 -15.85 6.45 5.90
CA VAL A 25 -14.55 5.93 5.44
C VAL A 25 -14.76 4.92 4.32
N ILE A 26 -14.05 5.11 3.23
CA ILE A 26 -13.92 4.11 2.15
C ILE A 26 -12.61 3.34 2.38
N PRO A 27 -12.66 2.07 2.80
CA PRO A 27 -11.44 1.26 2.94
C PRO A 27 -11.03 0.67 1.59
N VAL A 28 -9.73 0.71 1.28
CA VAL A 28 -9.13 -0.07 0.21
C VAL A 28 -8.67 -1.41 0.80
N ALA A 29 -9.34 -2.49 0.41
CA ALA A 29 -9.05 -3.82 0.94
C ALA A 29 -7.75 -4.37 0.34
N ALA A 30 -6.70 -4.48 1.14
CA ALA A 30 -5.38 -4.97 0.72
C ALA A 30 -5.18 -6.44 1.10
N SER A 31 -4.43 -7.19 0.29
CA SER A 31 -4.03 -8.56 0.59
C SER A 31 -2.56 -8.82 0.25
N TYR A 32 -2.00 -9.87 0.81
CA TYR A 32 -0.55 -10.10 0.83
C TYR A 32 -0.14 -11.53 0.46
N SER A 33 -1.08 -12.45 0.23
CA SER A 33 -0.78 -13.84 -0.15
C SER A 33 -1.92 -14.43 -0.99
N HIS A 34 -1.66 -15.52 -1.71
CA HIS A 34 -2.68 -16.12 -2.56
C HIS A 34 -3.98 -16.48 -1.80
N ASN A 35 -3.86 -17.12 -0.64
CA ASN A 35 -5.03 -17.47 0.19
C ASN A 35 -5.79 -16.22 0.68
N LYS A 36 -5.07 -15.13 0.95
CA LYS A 36 -5.68 -13.85 1.32
C LYS A 36 -6.27 -13.14 0.11
N ASN A 37 -5.67 -13.25 -1.06
CA ASN A 37 -6.22 -12.75 -2.32
C ASN A 37 -7.64 -13.30 -2.57
N ILE A 38 -7.83 -14.61 -2.39
CA ILE A 38 -9.15 -15.26 -2.56
C ILE A 38 -10.19 -14.64 -1.63
N LYS A 39 -9.89 -14.57 -0.33
CA LYS A 39 -10.78 -13.96 0.67
C LYS A 39 -11.04 -12.48 0.43
N ASN A 40 -10.00 -11.75 0.00
CA ASN A 40 -10.10 -10.31 -0.25
C ASN A 40 -11.06 -9.98 -1.39
N VAL A 41 -11.05 -10.77 -2.47
CA VAL A 41 -12.00 -10.64 -3.57
C VAL A 41 -13.46 -10.81 -3.10
N GLU A 42 -13.71 -11.79 -2.23
CA GLU A 42 -15.06 -12.02 -1.67
C GLU A 42 -15.52 -10.84 -0.82
N ILE A 43 -14.63 -10.33 0.05
CA ILE A 43 -14.92 -9.19 0.94
C ILE A 43 -15.10 -7.91 0.15
N ALA A 44 -14.23 -7.63 -0.81
CA ALA A 44 -14.33 -6.45 -1.65
C ALA A 44 -15.66 -6.42 -2.44
N LYS A 45 -16.07 -7.56 -2.99
CA LYS A 45 -17.38 -7.70 -3.65
C LYS A 45 -18.55 -7.52 -2.69
N LYS A 46 -18.46 -8.12 -1.49
CA LYS A 46 -19.51 -8.01 -0.45
C LYS A 46 -19.74 -6.55 -0.03
N PHE A 47 -18.67 -5.82 0.20
CA PHE A 47 -18.74 -4.44 0.68
C PHE A 47 -18.71 -3.39 -0.44
N ARG A 48 -18.46 -3.80 -1.68
CA ARG A 48 -18.32 -2.92 -2.86
C ARG A 48 -17.24 -1.85 -2.65
N VAL A 49 -16.08 -2.27 -2.16
CA VAL A 49 -14.93 -1.41 -1.91
C VAL A 49 -13.79 -1.69 -2.90
N PRO A 50 -12.93 -0.71 -3.20
CA PRO A 50 -11.72 -0.95 -3.99
C PRO A 50 -10.80 -1.94 -3.27
N PHE A 51 -9.98 -2.67 -4.05
CA PHE A 51 -9.11 -3.69 -3.49
C PHE A 51 -7.81 -3.86 -4.27
N THR A 52 -6.81 -4.40 -3.60
CA THR A 52 -5.52 -4.78 -4.19
C THR A 52 -5.26 -6.27 -4.01
N LEU A 53 -4.55 -6.87 -4.96
CA LEU A 53 -4.13 -8.27 -4.91
C LEU A 53 -2.64 -8.36 -5.22
N GLY A 54 -1.90 -9.06 -4.38
CA GLY A 54 -0.46 -9.23 -4.53
C GLY A 54 0.10 -10.43 -3.77
N ILE A 55 1.39 -10.63 -3.88
CA ILE A 55 2.17 -11.61 -3.12
C ILE A 55 3.29 -10.84 -2.44
N ALA A 56 3.12 -10.56 -1.16
CA ALA A 56 4.06 -9.82 -0.35
C ALA A 56 5.29 -10.67 0.04
N PRO A 57 6.43 -10.04 0.34
CA PRO A 57 7.67 -10.75 0.64
C PRO A 57 7.54 -11.76 1.77
N GLN A 58 6.84 -11.45 2.85
CA GLN A 58 6.64 -12.37 3.98
C GLN A 58 5.90 -13.67 3.58
N SER A 59 5.26 -13.67 2.41
CA SER A 59 4.51 -14.83 1.90
C SER A 59 5.36 -15.79 1.09
N VAL A 60 6.62 -15.48 0.81
CA VAL A 60 7.48 -16.26 -0.08
C VAL A 60 8.78 -16.77 0.54
N ILE A 61 9.13 -16.29 1.72
CA ILE A 61 10.36 -16.68 2.44
C ILE A 61 10.25 -18.05 3.13
N GLY A 62 11.39 -18.62 3.50
CA GLY A 62 11.52 -19.92 4.12
C GLY A 62 11.30 -21.07 3.12
N GLU A 63 10.77 -22.20 3.60
CA GLU A 63 10.51 -23.40 2.81
C GLU A 63 9.26 -23.33 1.92
N ARG A 64 8.80 -22.12 1.56
CA ARG A 64 7.60 -21.98 0.76
C ARG A 64 7.83 -22.39 -0.69
N ASP A 65 6.90 -23.22 -1.17
CA ASP A 65 6.86 -23.65 -2.56
C ASP A 65 6.24 -22.54 -3.45
N LEU A 66 6.98 -22.16 -4.47
CA LEU A 66 6.58 -21.15 -5.45
C LEU A 66 6.17 -21.76 -6.81
N THR A 67 6.02 -23.07 -6.90
CA THR A 67 5.66 -23.75 -8.16
C THR A 67 4.29 -23.31 -8.69
N ALA A 68 3.38 -22.90 -7.80
CA ALA A 68 2.05 -22.38 -8.15
C ALA A 68 2.03 -20.85 -8.40
N LEU A 69 3.16 -20.18 -8.43
CA LEU A 69 3.20 -18.70 -8.54
C LEU A 69 2.49 -18.18 -9.81
N ASP A 70 2.66 -18.88 -10.93
CA ASP A 70 2.01 -18.48 -12.18
C ASP A 70 0.47 -18.62 -12.08
N GLU A 71 -0.05 -19.64 -11.40
CA GLU A 71 -1.49 -19.78 -11.11
C GLU A 71 -2.01 -18.66 -10.19
N TRP A 72 -1.18 -18.22 -9.22
CA TRP A 72 -1.53 -17.10 -8.35
C TRP A 72 -1.60 -15.78 -9.13
N MET A 73 -0.68 -15.60 -10.07
CA MET A 73 -0.69 -14.45 -10.99
C MET A 73 -1.92 -14.46 -11.89
N ASP A 74 -2.31 -15.64 -12.42
CA ASP A 74 -3.52 -15.79 -13.23
C ASP A 74 -4.79 -15.46 -12.42
N PHE A 75 -4.82 -15.82 -11.13
CA PHE A 75 -5.91 -15.41 -10.25
C PHE A 75 -6.00 -13.88 -10.13
N ILE A 76 -4.87 -13.18 -10.00
CA ILE A 76 -4.83 -11.71 -9.94
C ILE A 76 -5.33 -11.10 -11.26
N ARG A 77 -4.84 -11.59 -12.41
CA ARG A 77 -5.31 -11.16 -13.76
C ARG A 77 -6.82 -11.26 -13.90
N LYS A 78 -7.37 -12.41 -13.52
CA LYS A 78 -8.80 -12.71 -13.64
C LYS A 78 -9.68 -11.78 -12.81
N ASN A 79 -9.23 -11.39 -11.62
CA ASN A 79 -10.04 -10.61 -10.69
C ASN A 79 -9.90 -9.09 -10.84
N ARG A 80 -8.96 -8.60 -11.66
CA ARG A 80 -8.78 -7.19 -12.02
C ARG A 80 -8.85 -6.23 -10.82
N PRO A 81 -7.88 -6.28 -9.90
CA PRO A 81 -7.83 -5.37 -8.75
C PRO A 81 -7.61 -3.91 -9.20
N ASN A 82 -7.78 -2.97 -8.28
CA ASN A 82 -7.49 -1.56 -8.51
C ASN A 82 -5.98 -1.28 -8.56
N ALA A 83 -5.15 -2.11 -7.89
CA ALA A 83 -3.69 -2.08 -7.96
C ALA A 83 -3.11 -3.48 -7.75
N VAL A 84 -1.91 -3.74 -8.24
CA VAL A 84 -1.14 -4.93 -7.86
C VAL A 84 -0.41 -4.63 -6.55
N GLY A 85 -0.76 -5.33 -5.52
CA GLY A 85 -0.23 -5.13 -4.16
C GLY A 85 -1.00 -5.96 -3.12
N GLU A 86 -0.35 -6.28 -2.09
CA GLU A 86 0.94 -5.86 -1.56
C GLU A 86 2.07 -6.67 -2.21
N ILE A 87 3.13 -6.01 -2.67
CA ILE A 87 4.33 -6.62 -3.25
C ILE A 87 5.57 -5.85 -2.75
N GLY A 88 6.77 -6.41 -2.84
CA GLY A 88 7.97 -5.67 -2.43
C GLY A 88 9.04 -6.53 -1.79
N LEU A 89 9.84 -5.93 -0.87
CA LEU A 89 10.97 -6.54 -0.19
C LEU A 89 10.92 -6.29 1.33
N ASP A 90 11.30 -7.31 2.14
CA ASP A 90 11.32 -7.21 3.60
C ASP A 90 12.59 -7.88 4.18
N TYR A 91 13.68 -7.15 4.27
CA TYR A 91 14.95 -7.65 4.78
C TYR A 91 14.99 -7.84 6.30
N HIS A 92 13.95 -7.44 7.00
CA HIS A 92 13.82 -7.75 8.43
C HIS A 92 13.43 -9.22 8.67
N TRP A 93 12.61 -9.79 7.78
CA TRP A 93 12.15 -11.17 7.91
C TRP A 93 12.95 -12.17 7.06
N ALA A 94 13.60 -11.74 6.00
CA ALA A 94 14.51 -12.57 5.22
C ALA A 94 15.69 -13.05 6.10
N LYS A 95 15.90 -14.39 6.15
CA LYS A 95 16.91 -15.01 7.03
C LYS A 95 18.21 -15.36 6.29
N GLY A 96 18.45 -14.81 5.13
CA GLY A 96 19.65 -15.07 4.35
C GLY A 96 19.47 -14.80 2.87
N GLU A 97 20.52 -15.01 2.09
CA GLU A 97 20.53 -14.71 0.66
C GLU A 97 19.45 -15.47 -0.13
N GLU A 98 19.09 -16.67 0.29
CA GLU A 98 18.05 -17.46 -0.40
C GLU A 98 16.67 -16.80 -0.27
N ASP A 99 16.31 -16.32 0.92
CA ASP A 99 15.05 -15.62 1.14
C ASP A 99 15.03 -14.30 0.35
N VAL A 100 16.12 -13.54 0.37
CA VAL A 100 16.25 -12.29 -0.42
C VAL A 100 16.05 -12.58 -1.92
N LYS A 101 16.70 -13.61 -2.47
CA LYS A 101 16.53 -14.01 -3.88
C LYS A 101 15.09 -14.41 -4.22
N LYS A 102 14.39 -15.07 -3.28
CA LYS A 102 12.96 -15.40 -3.47
C LYS A 102 12.09 -14.15 -3.50
N GLU A 103 12.31 -13.21 -2.57
CA GLU A 103 11.61 -11.93 -2.55
C GLU A 103 11.85 -11.15 -3.85
N GLU A 104 13.10 -11.00 -4.28
CA GLU A 104 13.47 -10.30 -5.52
C GLU A 104 12.83 -10.94 -6.76
N LEU A 105 12.85 -12.29 -6.85
CA LEU A 105 12.22 -13.01 -7.94
C LEU A 105 10.73 -12.73 -8.02
N VAL A 106 10.02 -12.86 -6.89
CA VAL A 106 8.57 -12.66 -6.84
C VAL A 106 8.22 -11.18 -7.05
N PHE A 107 8.97 -10.27 -6.46
CA PHE A 107 8.80 -8.83 -6.69
C PHE A 107 8.94 -8.48 -8.17
N GLY A 108 9.99 -8.97 -8.84
CA GLY A 108 10.19 -8.79 -10.27
C GLY A 108 9.04 -9.33 -11.14
N LYS A 109 8.51 -10.52 -10.82
CA LYS A 109 7.34 -11.11 -11.50
C LYS A 109 6.06 -10.30 -11.26
N MET A 110 5.83 -9.82 -10.03
CA MET A 110 4.67 -8.98 -9.71
C MET A 110 4.72 -7.61 -10.40
N LEU A 111 5.90 -7.00 -10.52
CA LEU A 111 6.07 -5.78 -11.32
C LEU A 111 5.75 -6.03 -12.80
N GLY A 112 6.21 -7.17 -13.35
CA GLY A 112 5.85 -7.57 -14.72
C GLY A 112 4.34 -7.75 -14.92
N LEU A 113 3.66 -8.33 -13.93
CA LEU A 113 2.20 -8.46 -13.93
C LEU A 113 1.52 -7.09 -13.92
N ALA A 114 1.99 -6.16 -13.09
CA ALA A 114 1.45 -4.80 -13.03
C ALA A 114 1.62 -4.06 -14.38
N GLU A 115 2.78 -4.20 -15.03
CA GLU A 115 3.03 -3.63 -16.36
C GLU A 115 2.11 -4.22 -17.43
N GLU A 116 1.93 -5.55 -17.44
CA GLU A 116 1.00 -6.24 -18.34
C GLU A 116 -0.44 -5.73 -18.16
N MET A 117 -0.88 -5.60 -16.91
CA MET A 117 -2.24 -5.15 -16.58
C MET A 117 -2.41 -3.63 -16.65
N LYS A 118 -1.33 -2.86 -16.76
CA LYS A 118 -1.30 -1.38 -16.70
C LYS A 118 -1.92 -0.85 -15.40
N LEU A 119 -1.62 -1.48 -14.29
CA LEU A 119 -2.13 -1.13 -12.97
C LEU A 119 -1.04 -0.49 -12.10
N PRO A 120 -1.40 0.44 -11.20
CA PRO A 120 -0.49 0.94 -10.18
C PRO A 120 -0.06 -0.17 -9.22
N VAL A 121 1.01 0.07 -8.44
CA VAL A 121 1.53 -0.90 -7.48
C VAL A 121 1.53 -0.36 -6.05
N VAL A 122 1.18 -1.22 -5.08
CA VAL A 122 1.28 -0.95 -3.65
C VAL A 122 2.46 -1.74 -3.09
N ILE A 123 3.45 -1.01 -2.57
CA ILE A 123 4.77 -1.53 -2.23
C ILE A 123 4.96 -1.64 -0.72
N HIS A 124 5.23 -2.85 -0.27
CA HIS A 124 5.82 -3.14 1.02
C HIS A 124 7.33 -2.93 0.98
N SER A 125 7.87 -2.20 1.95
CA SER A 125 9.32 -1.99 2.08
C SER A 125 9.74 -1.96 3.54
N ARG A 126 10.55 -2.92 3.95
CA ARG A 126 11.14 -2.92 5.29
C ARG A 126 12.63 -3.16 5.22
N GLN A 127 13.43 -2.14 5.55
CA GLN A 127 14.88 -2.14 5.43
C GLN A 127 15.39 -2.37 3.98
N ALA A 128 14.55 -2.11 2.96
CA ALA A 128 14.79 -2.44 1.57
C ALA A 128 14.49 -1.28 0.58
N THR A 129 14.15 -0.09 1.08
CA THR A 129 13.75 1.03 0.21
C THR A 129 14.80 1.41 -0.84
N PRO A 130 16.11 1.43 -0.55
CA PRO A 130 17.12 1.69 -1.58
C PRO A 130 17.08 0.69 -2.73
N ASP A 131 16.98 -0.60 -2.45
CA ASP A 131 16.97 -1.67 -3.47
C ASP A 131 15.68 -1.66 -4.29
N ILE A 132 14.56 -1.29 -3.67
CA ILE A 132 13.30 -1.05 -4.36
C ILE A 132 13.43 0.12 -5.35
N ILE A 133 14.03 1.24 -4.92
CA ILE A 133 14.30 2.39 -5.78
C ILE A 133 15.20 1.99 -6.96
N ASP A 134 16.25 1.24 -6.69
CA ASP A 134 17.18 0.80 -7.74
C ASP A 134 16.53 -0.21 -8.69
N THR A 135 15.66 -1.10 -8.19
CA THR A 135 14.82 -1.99 -9.03
C THR A 135 13.96 -1.18 -9.98
N PHE A 136 13.27 -0.14 -9.50
CA PHE A 136 12.45 0.72 -10.36
C PHE A 136 13.27 1.47 -11.42
N LYS A 137 14.45 1.98 -11.06
CA LYS A 137 15.37 2.66 -11.99
C LYS A 137 15.86 1.69 -13.07
N MET A 138 16.39 0.53 -12.67
CA MET A 138 16.92 -0.47 -13.60
C MET A 138 15.86 -0.99 -14.57
N ARG A 139 14.63 -1.16 -14.06
CA ARG A 139 13.49 -1.63 -14.87
C ARG A 139 12.89 -0.54 -15.77
N GLY A 140 13.15 0.74 -15.49
CA GLY A 140 12.43 1.85 -16.13
C GLY A 140 10.93 1.85 -15.80
N PHE A 141 10.56 1.41 -14.58
CA PHE A 141 9.17 1.26 -14.18
C PHE A 141 8.46 2.62 -14.15
N SER A 142 7.36 2.75 -14.90
CA SER A 142 6.69 4.03 -15.14
C SER A 142 5.25 4.11 -14.64
N LEU A 143 4.70 3.02 -14.11
CA LEU A 143 3.35 3.04 -13.51
C LEU A 143 3.38 3.71 -12.13
N PRO A 144 2.22 4.25 -11.65
CA PRO A 144 2.16 4.88 -10.35
C PRO A 144 2.48 3.92 -9.21
N ILE A 145 3.17 4.41 -8.19
CA ILE A 145 3.62 3.68 -7.02
C ILE A 145 3.00 4.28 -5.76
N MET A 146 2.52 3.45 -4.87
CA MET A 146 2.22 3.79 -3.47
C MET A 146 3.18 3.04 -2.57
N MET A 147 4.00 3.77 -1.82
CA MET A 147 4.80 3.19 -0.75
C MET A 147 3.93 3.06 0.50
N HIS A 148 3.46 1.83 0.75
CA HIS A 148 2.65 1.49 1.91
C HIS A 148 3.47 1.59 3.21
N PHE A 149 2.86 2.10 4.27
CA PHE A 149 3.44 2.23 5.62
C PHE A 149 4.86 2.79 5.60
N PHE A 150 5.06 3.87 4.85
CA PHE A 150 6.40 4.37 4.55
C PHE A 150 7.22 4.67 5.82
N SER A 151 8.39 4.06 5.88
CA SER A 151 9.35 4.21 6.97
C SER A 151 10.76 4.63 6.51
N GLY A 152 10.88 5.03 5.25
CA GLY A 152 12.14 5.50 4.67
C GLY A 152 12.53 6.92 5.08
N THR A 153 13.57 7.41 4.44
CA THR A 153 14.16 8.74 4.67
C THR A 153 13.43 9.83 3.88
N VAL A 154 13.67 11.09 4.24
CA VAL A 154 13.18 12.26 3.48
C VAL A 154 13.69 12.26 2.03
N SER A 155 14.93 11.82 1.80
CA SER A 155 15.50 11.75 0.45
C SER A 155 14.78 10.73 -0.43
N GLU A 156 14.47 9.57 0.11
CA GLU A 156 13.67 8.54 -0.57
C GLU A 156 12.23 9.02 -0.84
N ALA A 157 11.61 9.67 0.15
CA ALA A 157 10.29 10.27 -0.01
C ALA A 157 10.27 11.30 -1.16
N LYS A 158 11.27 12.17 -1.23
CA LYS A 158 11.43 13.15 -2.32
C LYS A 158 11.64 12.49 -3.68
N TRP A 159 12.33 11.36 -3.72
CA TRP A 159 12.51 10.61 -4.96
C TRP A 159 11.16 10.10 -5.50
N PHE A 160 10.32 9.48 -4.66
CA PHE A 160 8.99 9.04 -5.06
C PHE A 160 8.09 10.22 -5.45
N ALA A 161 8.03 11.26 -4.62
CA ALA A 161 7.22 12.45 -4.90
C ALA A 161 7.63 13.15 -6.22
N GLY A 162 8.93 13.21 -6.52
CA GLY A 162 9.46 13.76 -7.77
C GLY A 162 9.04 13.00 -9.03
N ARG A 163 8.61 11.74 -8.90
CA ARG A 163 8.01 10.92 -9.96
C ARG A 163 6.49 11.09 -10.08
N GLY A 164 5.86 11.78 -9.12
CA GLY A 164 4.40 11.84 -8.97
C GLY A 164 3.81 10.62 -8.24
N ASP A 165 4.67 9.83 -7.58
CA ASP A 165 4.25 8.68 -6.76
C ASP A 165 3.75 9.10 -5.38
N PHE A 166 3.22 8.15 -4.62
CA PHE A 166 2.56 8.40 -3.35
C PHE A 166 3.27 7.72 -2.17
N ILE A 167 3.25 8.43 -1.04
CA ILE A 167 3.71 7.94 0.25
C ILE A 167 2.53 7.84 1.19
N SER A 168 2.32 6.69 1.80
CA SER A 168 1.20 6.49 2.72
C SER A 168 1.63 6.65 4.17
N ILE A 169 0.81 7.35 4.93
CA ILE A 169 1.01 7.74 6.32
C ILE A 169 -0.01 7.02 7.20
N THR A 170 0.48 6.31 8.21
CA THR A 170 -0.35 5.71 9.27
C THR A 170 -0.50 6.64 10.48
N PRO A 171 -1.45 6.37 11.39
CA PRO A 171 -1.62 7.14 12.64
C PRO A 171 -0.45 7.02 13.64
N VAL A 172 0.62 6.31 13.30
CA VAL A 172 1.77 6.12 14.19
C VAL A 172 2.72 7.31 14.11
N HIS A 173 2.90 8.01 15.21
CA HIS A 173 3.77 9.19 15.29
C HIS A 173 5.24 8.81 15.52
N SER A 174 6.15 9.44 14.79
CA SER A 174 7.59 9.39 15.03
C SER A 174 8.28 10.66 14.52
N LYS A 175 9.50 10.95 15.03
CA LYS A 175 10.28 12.10 14.58
C LYS A 175 10.60 12.02 13.09
N SER A 176 11.06 10.86 12.61
CA SER A 176 11.40 10.65 11.20
C SER A 176 10.18 10.81 10.28
N ARG A 177 9.03 10.22 10.67
CA ARG A 177 7.79 10.35 9.89
C ARG A 177 7.30 11.80 9.85
N ARG A 178 7.43 12.54 10.96
CA ARG A 178 7.10 13.97 11.00
C ARG A 178 7.93 14.77 9.98
N GLU A 179 9.22 14.47 9.85
CA GLU A 179 10.08 15.11 8.84
C GLU A 179 9.67 14.72 7.41
N VAL A 180 9.38 13.44 7.16
CA VAL A 180 8.85 12.96 5.87
C VAL A 180 7.56 13.69 5.50
N ILE A 181 6.58 13.75 6.41
CA ILE A 181 5.31 14.46 6.17
C ILE A 181 5.58 15.94 5.83
N ARG A 182 6.45 16.62 6.59
CA ARG A 182 6.76 18.05 6.37
C ARG A 182 7.29 18.31 4.96
N GLU A 183 8.20 17.44 4.50
CA GLU A 183 8.97 17.62 3.27
C GLU A 183 8.29 17.05 2.01
N THR A 184 7.28 16.18 2.17
CA THR A 184 6.53 15.61 1.05
C THR A 184 5.35 16.52 0.70
N PRO A 185 5.15 16.89 -0.58
CA PRO A 185 3.96 17.64 -1.00
C PRO A 185 2.66 16.92 -0.63
N LEU A 186 1.59 17.66 -0.28
CA LEU A 186 0.33 17.05 0.15
C LEU A 186 -0.33 16.23 -0.97
N GLU A 187 -0.15 16.62 -2.20
CA GLU A 187 -0.58 15.92 -3.42
C GLU A 187 0.10 14.56 -3.63
N ASN A 188 1.17 14.25 -2.90
CA ASN A 188 1.86 12.96 -2.92
C ASN A 188 1.65 12.14 -1.63
N LEU A 189 0.78 12.60 -0.71
CA LEU A 189 0.46 11.88 0.51
C LEU A 189 -0.85 11.12 0.39
N LEU A 190 -0.84 9.88 0.87
CA LEU A 190 -2.01 9.06 1.16
C LEU A 190 -2.08 8.82 2.67
N VAL A 191 -3.25 8.44 3.15
CA VAL A 191 -3.45 8.02 4.54
C VAL A 191 -3.94 6.58 4.57
N GLU A 192 -3.48 5.82 5.55
CA GLU A 192 -3.86 4.43 5.73
C GLU A 192 -3.88 4.04 7.20
N THR A 193 -4.48 2.90 7.49
CA THR A 193 -4.48 2.34 8.85
C THR A 193 -3.58 1.13 9.01
N ASP A 194 -3.40 0.34 7.98
CA ASP A 194 -2.85 -1.02 8.06
C ASP A 194 -3.60 -1.87 9.12
N ALA A 195 -4.90 -1.61 9.27
CA ALA A 195 -5.73 -2.35 10.20
C ALA A 195 -5.96 -3.80 9.72
N PRO A 196 -6.00 -4.79 10.63
CA PRO A 196 -5.98 -4.66 12.09
C PRO A 196 -4.59 -4.69 12.73
N TYR A 197 -3.50 -4.60 11.97
CA TYR A 197 -2.13 -4.83 12.46
C TYR A 197 -1.52 -3.63 13.18
N VAL A 198 -1.78 -2.41 12.72
CA VAL A 198 -1.26 -1.17 13.33
C VAL A 198 -2.32 -0.52 14.21
N VAL A 199 -3.55 -0.41 13.71
CA VAL A 199 -4.73 0.03 14.47
C VAL A 199 -5.86 -0.96 14.25
N ARG A 200 -6.97 -0.83 14.98
CA ARG A 200 -8.02 -1.86 14.99
C ARG A 200 -8.96 -1.82 13.80
N THR A 201 -9.31 -0.61 13.34
CA THR A 201 -10.33 -0.44 12.29
C THR A 201 -9.94 0.68 11.32
N PRO A 202 -10.44 0.65 10.07
CA PRO A 202 -10.23 1.68 9.06
C PRO A 202 -10.67 3.09 9.46
N GLU A 203 -11.67 3.22 10.34
CA GLU A 203 -12.13 4.52 10.83
C GLU A 203 -11.05 5.30 11.57
N GLN A 204 -10.03 4.61 12.08
CA GLN A 204 -8.88 5.23 12.73
C GLN A 204 -7.92 5.93 11.77
N VAL A 205 -8.16 5.85 10.44
CA VAL A 205 -7.45 6.64 9.43
C VAL A 205 -7.55 8.14 9.68
N LYS A 206 -8.60 8.56 10.39
CA LYS A 206 -8.75 9.94 10.87
C LYS A 206 -7.50 10.43 11.61
N GLY A 207 -6.87 9.59 12.44
CA GLY A 207 -5.64 9.94 13.16
C GLY A 207 -4.44 10.21 12.23
N ALA A 208 -4.37 9.60 11.05
CA ALA A 208 -3.35 9.91 10.06
C ALA A 208 -3.60 11.28 9.39
N VAL A 209 -4.87 11.62 9.10
CA VAL A 209 -5.26 12.94 8.61
C VAL A 209 -4.92 14.01 9.63
N GLU A 210 -5.28 13.81 10.90
CA GLU A 210 -4.97 14.73 12.02
C GLU A 210 -3.45 14.93 12.15
N TYR A 211 -2.67 13.85 12.01
CA TYR A 211 -1.21 13.93 12.07
C TYR A 211 -0.62 14.77 10.93
N ILE A 212 -1.08 14.57 9.70
CA ILE A 212 -0.65 15.39 8.56
C ILE A 212 -1.06 16.84 8.75
N SER A 213 -2.29 17.11 9.21
CA SER A 213 -2.82 18.45 9.49
C SER A 213 -1.95 19.19 10.49
N GLU A 214 -1.62 18.54 11.61
CA GLU A 214 -0.73 19.10 12.63
C GLU A 214 0.65 19.45 12.05
N VAL A 215 1.27 18.50 11.33
CA VAL A 215 2.66 18.67 10.83
C VAL A 215 2.75 19.75 9.75
N LYS A 216 1.74 19.85 8.88
CA LYS A 216 1.70 20.82 7.78
C LYS A 216 1.05 22.15 8.15
N ALA A 217 0.49 22.27 9.36
CA ALA A 217 -0.32 23.41 9.81
C ALA A 217 -1.45 23.75 8.81
N LEU A 218 -2.17 22.71 8.36
CA LEU A 218 -3.32 22.81 7.46
C LEU A 218 -4.60 22.38 8.17
N ASP A 219 -5.74 22.88 7.72
CA ASP A 219 -7.04 22.46 8.23
C ASP A 219 -7.29 20.97 7.91
N PHE A 220 -7.96 20.28 8.83
CA PHE A 220 -8.30 18.86 8.68
C PHE A 220 -9.03 18.58 7.37
N ASP A 221 -10.02 19.38 7.02
CA ASP A 221 -10.84 19.18 5.82
C ASP A 221 -9.99 19.30 4.54
N VAL A 222 -9.03 20.23 4.49
CA VAL A 222 -8.08 20.37 3.37
C VAL A 222 -7.24 19.13 3.18
N VAL A 223 -6.71 18.55 4.26
CA VAL A 223 -5.90 17.34 4.21
C VAL A 223 -6.78 16.14 3.83
N ALA A 224 -7.96 16.01 4.43
CA ALA A 224 -8.90 14.94 4.15
C ALA A 224 -9.34 14.91 2.67
N GLU A 225 -9.73 16.07 2.14
CA GLU A 225 -10.13 16.20 0.73
C GLU A 225 -8.99 15.87 -0.23
N GLN A 226 -7.78 16.40 0.04
CA GLN A 226 -6.63 16.15 -0.84
C GLN A 226 -6.19 14.68 -0.80
N THR A 227 -6.10 14.06 0.38
CA THR A 227 -5.69 12.65 0.48
C THR A 227 -6.74 11.70 -0.10
N ALA A 228 -8.02 12.00 0.04
CA ALA A 228 -9.09 11.26 -0.64
C ALA A 228 -9.00 11.40 -2.17
N LYS A 229 -8.79 12.63 -2.69
CA LYS A 229 -8.55 12.88 -4.12
C LYS A 229 -7.34 12.11 -4.65
N ASN A 230 -6.24 12.06 -3.90
CA ASN A 230 -5.05 11.29 -4.24
C ASN A 230 -5.39 9.80 -4.35
N ALA A 231 -6.12 9.24 -3.38
CA ALA A 231 -6.54 7.84 -3.38
C ALA A 231 -7.46 7.51 -4.58
N HIS A 232 -8.45 8.34 -4.86
CA HIS A 232 -9.30 8.17 -6.05
C HIS A 232 -8.49 8.19 -7.35
N SER A 233 -7.51 9.10 -7.46
CA SER A 233 -6.62 9.19 -8.62
C SER A 233 -5.75 7.94 -8.78
N PHE A 234 -5.22 7.41 -7.68
CA PHE A 234 -4.34 6.25 -7.68
C PHE A 234 -5.09 4.95 -7.97
N PHE A 235 -6.16 4.67 -7.24
CA PHE A 235 -6.93 3.42 -7.35
C PHE A 235 -8.03 3.45 -8.42
N LYS A 236 -8.38 4.61 -8.97
CA LYS A 236 -9.39 4.79 -10.04
C LYS A 236 -10.76 4.19 -9.69
N PHE A 237 -11.34 4.59 -8.58
CA PHE A 237 -12.69 4.21 -8.15
C PHE A 237 -13.59 5.43 -7.88
#